data_02da0885e7c7bf4c167babbbc88e71c8
#
_entry.id   02da0885e7c7bf4c167babbbc88e71c8
#
_cell.length_a   1.000
_cell.length_b   1.000
_cell.length_c   1.000
_cell.angle_alpha   90.00
_cell.angle_beta   90.00
_cell.angle_gamma   90.00
#
_symmetry.space_group_name_H-M   'P 1'
#
loop_
_entity.id
_entity.type
_entity.pdbx_description
1 polymer ?
#
loop_
_entity_poly.entity_id
_entity_poly.type
_entity_poly.pdbx_seq_one_letter_code
_entity_poly.pdbx_strand_id
1 'polypeptide(L)'
;MTTGDRVSASVFVEAPPDIAFEVFTDQIDRWWRHGLKFRAGARGLSVLHLEPRLGGRLFETIAAPGSEASHVVQTGTVTEWNPPHALQIEWRGVNFAPDEKTTVSVAFEPRRDGTQVTLVHAGWGALPPGHPVRHGQPVARFIAGMGLWWSDQMTSLRMAVDAEREAPWLRVARAEIGVHAFAAGSSNPRITAYHAGTNIAGYDDKANWCSSFVQWTLAQVGIAGTGSALARSWLDWGRPLAEPRVGCIAVLWREDPQSWRGHVGFFLRFDGDGVVLLGGNQLEAVREHRYPRGQVLAWRWPG
;
A
#
# COMPACT_ATOMS: atom_id res chain seq x y z
N MET A 1 -33.54 0.03 18.38
CA MET A 1 -32.96 0.33 17.03
C MET A 1 -33.57 -0.66 16.07
N THR A 2 -34.32 -0.22 15.09
CA THR A 2 -34.95 -1.08 14.08
C THR A 2 -33.89 -1.75 13.21
N THR A 3 -34.03 -3.03 12.99
CA THR A 3 -33.21 -3.82 12.03
C THR A 3 -33.37 -3.15 10.66
N GLY A 4 -32.29 -2.58 10.09
CA GLY A 4 -32.33 -1.88 8.79
C GLY A 4 -31.96 -0.42 8.81
N ASP A 5 -31.57 0.14 9.98
CA ASP A 5 -31.16 1.55 10.12
C ASP A 5 -29.64 1.76 9.92
N ARG A 6 -28.86 0.72 9.88
CA ARG A 6 -27.41 0.80 9.80
C ARG A 6 -26.78 -0.32 8.97
N VAL A 7 -25.61 -0.03 8.43
CA VAL A 7 -24.67 -1.02 7.88
C VAL A 7 -23.39 -1.01 8.70
N SER A 8 -22.71 -2.15 8.77
CA SER A 8 -21.39 -2.27 9.35
C SER A 8 -20.49 -3.02 8.39
N ALA A 9 -19.27 -2.54 8.26
CA ALA A 9 -18.20 -3.23 7.56
C ALA A 9 -16.93 -3.17 8.41
N SER A 10 -16.15 -4.24 8.40
CA SER A 10 -14.92 -4.29 9.17
C SER A 10 -13.81 -4.96 8.40
N VAL A 11 -12.57 -4.58 8.72
CA VAL A 11 -11.37 -5.18 8.15
C VAL A 11 -10.28 -5.25 9.22
N PHE A 12 -9.53 -6.33 9.20
CA PHE A 12 -8.29 -6.43 9.95
C PHE A 12 -7.14 -5.95 9.07
N VAL A 13 -6.28 -5.08 9.64
CA VAL A 13 -5.04 -4.60 9.03
C VAL A 13 -3.88 -4.95 9.95
N GLU A 14 -2.79 -5.45 9.39
CA GLU A 14 -1.60 -5.83 10.15
C GLU A 14 -0.69 -4.63 10.46
N ALA A 15 -1.25 -3.52 10.89
CA ALA A 15 -0.54 -2.31 11.30
C ALA A 15 -1.09 -1.80 12.64
N PRO A 16 -0.30 -1.10 13.46
CA PRO A 16 -0.79 -0.51 14.69
C PRO A 16 -1.84 0.58 14.42
N PRO A 17 -2.67 0.95 15.44
CA PRO A 17 -3.79 1.88 15.25
C PRO A 17 -3.41 3.25 14.70
N ASP A 18 -2.25 3.79 15.07
CA ASP A 18 -1.75 5.08 14.59
C ASP A 18 -1.53 5.07 13.06
N ILE A 19 -0.88 4.05 12.52
CA ILE A 19 -0.69 3.89 11.07
C ILE A 19 -2.02 3.65 10.36
N ALA A 20 -2.89 2.78 10.91
CA ALA A 20 -4.20 2.53 10.31
C ALA A 20 -5.08 3.79 10.27
N PHE A 21 -5.03 4.60 11.33
CA PHE A 21 -5.75 5.86 11.46
C PHE A 21 -5.21 6.92 10.49
N GLU A 22 -3.88 7.09 10.41
CA GLU A 22 -3.21 7.99 9.46
C GLU A 22 -3.57 7.66 8.01
N VAL A 23 -3.46 6.38 7.63
CA VAL A 23 -3.85 5.96 6.27
C VAL A 23 -5.33 6.23 6.02
N PHE A 24 -6.20 5.96 7.01
CA PHE A 24 -7.63 6.21 6.88
C PHE A 24 -7.93 7.70 6.65
N THR A 25 -7.26 8.60 7.35
CA THR A 25 -7.54 10.03 7.39
C THR A 25 -6.70 10.83 6.39
N ASP A 26 -5.40 10.89 6.57
CA ASP A 26 -4.50 11.77 5.82
C ASP A 26 -4.29 11.28 4.39
N GLN A 27 -4.43 9.96 4.17
CA GLN A 27 -4.29 9.36 2.86
C GLN A 27 -5.63 8.93 2.25
N ILE A 28 -6.75 9.57 2.64
CA ILE A 28 -8.11 9.15 2.27
C ILE A 28 -8.30 9.02 0.76
N ASP A 29 -7.73 9.90 -0.05
CA ASP A 29 -7.83 9.86 -1.51
C ASP A 29 -7.19 8.60 -2.11
N ARG A 30 -6.18 8.08 -1.47
CA ARG A 30 -5.38 6.94 -1.94
C ARG A 30 -6.13 5.60 -1.83
N TRP A 31 -6.93 5.43 -0.79
CA TRP A 31 -7.65 4.18 -0.58
C TRP A 31 -9.14 4.25 -0.92
N TRP A 32 -9.75 5.44 -0.86
CA TRP A 32 -11.14 5.58 -1.25
C TRP A 32 -11.30 5.37 -2.75
N ARG A 33 -12.09 4.38 -3.12
CA ARG A 33 -12.19 3.93 -4.52
C ARG A 33 -12.66 5.03 -5.45
N HIS A 34 -12.15 5.02 -6.66
CA HIS A 34 -12.51 5.96 -7.71
C HIS A 34 -13.72 5.49 -8.53
N GLY A 35 -14.34 6.43 -9.25
CA GLY A 35 -15.47 6.23 -10.14
C GLY A 35 -16.79 6.66 -9.51
N LEU A 36 -17.77 6.95 -10.36
CA LEU A 36 -19.08 7.52 -9.99
C LEU A 36 -19.91 6.66 -9.02
N LYS A 37 -19.57 5.40 -8.84
CA LYS A 37 -20.12 4.55 -7.77
C LYS A 37 -19.67 5.00 -6.37
N PHE A 38 -18.50 5.63 -6.26
CA PHE A 38 -17.83 5.90 -4.99
C PHE A 38 -17.57 7.38 -4.74
N ARG A 39 -17.55 8.21 -5.79
CA ARG A 39 -17.21 9.64 -5.76
C ARG A 39 -18.17 10.45 -6.58
N ALA A 40 -18.27 11.76 -6.26
CA ALA A 40 -19.04 12.71 -7.03
C ALA A 40 -18.37 13.03 -8.37
N GLY A 41 -17.05 13.03 -8.43
CA GLY A 41 -16.26 13.30 -9.63
C GLY A 41 -15.82 12.04 -10.38
N ALA A 42 -15.57 12.19 -11.68
CA ALA A 42 -15.02 11.12 -12.52
C ALA A 42 -13.55 10.82 -12.15
N ARG A 43 -13.11 9.59 -12.48
CA ARG A 43 -11.74 9.15 -12.23
C ARG A 43 -10.72 10.08 -12.90
N GLY A 44 -9.70 10.50 -12.14
CA GLY A 44 -8.65 11.39 -12.61
C GLY A 44 -9.01 12.88 -12.64
N LEU A 45 -10.27 13.23 -12.31
CA LEU A 45 -10.73 14.61 -12.25
C LEU A 45 -11.07 15.07 -10.83
N SER A 46 -11.03 14.17 -9.85
CA SER A 46 -11.39 14.49 -8.47
C SER A 46 -10.37 13.99 -7.46
N VAL A 47 -10.20 14.76 -6.38
CA VAL A 47 -9.37 14.43 -5.21
C VAL A 47 -10.25 14.54 -3.97
N LEU A 48 -10.28 13.50 -3.15
CA LEU A 48 -11.02 13.45 -1.89
C LEU A 48 -10.13 13.94 -0.74
N HIS A 49 -10.67 14.78 0.12
CA HIS A 49 -9.97 15.38 1.26
C HIS A 49 -10.75 15.14 2.55
N LEU A 50 -10.03 14.86 3.63
CA LEU A 50 -10.55 14.91 4.99
C LEU A 50 -9.68 15.89 5.80
N GLU A 51 -10.29 16.92 6.36
CA GLU A 51 -9.60 17.83 7.28
C GLU A 51 -9.47 17.16 8.66
N PRO A 52 -8.22 16.90 9.16
CA PRO A 52 -7.98 16.05 10.33
C PRO A 52 -8.23 16.80 11.65
N ARG A 53 -9.46 17.18 11.95
CA ARG A 53 -9.86 17.90 13.17
C ARG A 53 -11.35 17.83 13.40
N LEU A 54 -11.78 18.08 14.65
CA LEU A 54 -13.20 18.30 14.96
C LEU A 54 -13.74 19.50 14.16
N GLY A 55 -14.92 19.34 13.54
CA GLY A 55 -15.50 20.31 12.62
C GLY A 55 -14.85 20.34 11.23
N GLY A 56 -13.85 19.49 10.99
CA GLY A 56 -13.22 19.33 9.70
C GLY A 56 -14.17 18.79 8.63
N ARG A 57 -13.92 19.11 7.38
CA ARG A 57 -14.77 18.69 6.25
C ARG A 57 -14.27 17.40 5.62
N LEU A 58 -15.20 16.56 5.18
CA LEU A 58 -14.97 15.56 4.16
C LEU A 58 -15.52 16.12 2.85
N PHE A 59 -14.65 16.33 1.86
CA PHE A 59 -15.04 16.98 0.61
C PHE A 59 -14.19 16.50 -0.57
N GLU A 60 -14.74 16.67 -1.75
CA GLU A 60 -14.11 16.34 -3.02
C GLU A 60 -13.86 17.61 -3.83
N THR A 61 -12.62 17.81 -4.30
CA THR A 61 -12.31 18.84 -5.31
C THR A 61 -12.37 18.21 -6.68
N ILE A 62 -13.19 18.77 -7.58
CA ILE A 62 -13.44 18.23 -8.91
C ILE A 62 -12.96 19.24 -9.94
N ALA A 63 -11.96 18.87 -10.74
CA ALA A 63 -11.44 19.71 -11.83
C ALA A 63 -12.43 19.76 -12.99
N ALA A 64 -12.66 20.93 -13.53
CA ALA A 64 -13.42 21.10 -14.78
C ALA A 64 -12.52 20.73 -15.97
N PRO A 65 -12.97 19.86 -16.90
CA PRO A 65 -12.18 19.50 -18.06
C PRO A 65 -11.78 20.75 -18.90
N GLY A 66 -10.47 20.91 -19.12
CA GLY A 66 -9.94 22.03 -19.92
C GLY A 66 -9.94 23.40 -19.23
N SER A 67 -10.11 23.46 -17.91
CA SER A 67 -10.12 24.69 -17.11
C SER A 67 -9.26 24.52 -15.86
N GLU A 68 -8.67 25.62 -15.36
CA GLU A 68 -8.04 25.64 -14.03
C GLU A 68 -9.09 25.73 -12.90
N ALA A 69 -10.37 25.93 -13.23
CA ALA A 69 -11.43 26.00 -12.24
C ALA A 69 -11.74 24.61 -11.66
N SER A 70 -11.91 24.56 -10.35
CA SER A 70 -12.40 23.40 -9.63
C SER A 70 -13.62 23.79 -8.80
N HIS A 71 -14.52 22.83 -8.57
CA HIS A 71 -15.59 23.02 -7.60
C HIS A 71 -15.47 22.03 -6.46
N VAL A 72 -16.02 22.40 -5.31
CA VAL A 72 -15.94 21.60 -4.08
C VAL A 72 -17.30 20.98 -3.80
N VAL A 73 -17.33 19.68 -3.57
CA VAL A 73 -18.51 18.94 -3.12
C VAL A 73 -18.22 18.42 -1.71
N GLN A 74 -18.80 19.06 -0.71
CA GLN A 74 -18.71 18.59 0.67
C GLN A 74 -19.77 17.52 0.94
N THR A 75 -19.31 16.37 1.44
CA THR A 75 -20.15 15.21 1.76
C THR A 75 -20.14 14.86 3.25
N GLY A 76 -19.32 15.53 4.07
CA GLY A 76 -19.32 15.28 5.51
C GLY A 76 -18.67 16.36 6.34
N THR A 77 -18.94 16.27 7.66
CA THR A 77 -18.30 17.09 8.70
C THR A 77 -17.89 16.19 9.86
N VAL A 78 -16.65 16.30 10.33
CA VAL A 78 -16.13 15.52 11.45
C VAL A 78 -16.82 15.99 12.75
N THR A 79 -17.53 15.08 13.41
CA THR A 79 -18.26 15.33 14.65
C THR A 79 -17.60 14.70 15.88
N GLU A 80 -16.66 13.77 15.69
CA GLU A 80 -15.77 13.22 16.70
C GLU A 80 -14.40 13.03 16.11
N TRP A 81 -13.35 13.40 16.88
CA TRP A 81 -11.97 13.25 16.49
C TRP A 81 -11.15 12.79 17.69
N ASN A 82 -10.83 11.51 17.74
CA ASN A 82 -10.12 10.83 18.82
C ASN A 82 -8.99 9.92 18.29
N PRO A 83 -7.91 10.49 17.74
CA PRO A 83 -6.80 9.71 17.21
C PRO A 83 -6.03 8.99 18.33
N PRO A 84 -5.52 7.78 18.09
CA PRO A 84 -5.72 6.98 16.89
C PRO A 84 -6.89 5.99 17.00
N HIS A 85 -7.89 6.25 17.85
CA HIS A 85 -8.89 5.25 18.26
C HIS A 85 -10.22 5.34 17.53
N ALA A 86 -10.68 6.57 17.25
CA ALA A 86 -12.01 6.74 16.65
C ALA A 86 -12.16 8.09 15.93
N LEU A 87 -13.06 8.12 14.98
CA LEU A 87 -13.64 9.33 14.41
C LEU A 87 -15.10 9.13 14.04
N GLN A 88 -15.86 10.23 14.01
CA GLN A 88 -17.21 10.22 13.51
C GLN A 88 -17.42 11.35 12.50
N ILE A 89 -18.19 11.07 11.46
CA ILE A 89 -18.52 12.02 10.39
C ILE A 89 -20.04 12.09 10.27
N GLU A 90 -20.60 13.27 10.37
CA GLU A 90 -21.93 13.56 9.87
C GLU A 90 -21.86 13.53 8.34
N TRP A 91 -22.59 12.59 7.74
CA TRP A 91 -22.54 12.35 6.30
C TRP A 91 -23.77 12.88 5.60
N ARG A 92 -23.57 13.55 4.46
CA ARG A 92 -24.63 14.03 3.59
C ARG A 92 -24.30 13.71 2.14
N GLY A 93 -25.17 12.95 1.50
CA GLY A 93 -25.09 12.74 0.04
C GLY A 93 -25.44 14.00 -0.74
N VAL A 94 -25.01 14.07 -1.98
CA VAL A 94 -25.27 15.24 -2.88
C VAL A 94 -26.77 15.52 -3.13
N ASN A 95 -27.63 14.55 -2.89
CA ASN A 95 -29.08 14.61 -3.06
C ASN A 95 -29.85 14.67 -1.72
N PHE A 96 -29.18 14.96 -0.61
CA PHE A 96 -29.80 15.15 0.69
C PHE A 96 -30.35 16.58 0.82
N ALA A 97 -31.54 16.71 1.41
CA ALA A 97 -32.05 18.01 1.81
C ALA A 97 -31.20 18.64 2.92
N PRO A 98 -31.30 19.96 3.18
CA PRO A 98 -30.43 20.64 4.15
C PRO A 98 -30.45 20.08 5.56
N ASP A 99 -31.55 19.50 6.01
CA ASP A 99 -31.73 18.88 7.33
C ASP A 99 -31.51 17.36 7.35
N GLU A 100 -31.35 16.74 6.19
CA GLU A 100 -31.09 15.30 6.09
C GLU A 100 -29.62 14.98 6.29
N LYS A 101 -29.37 13.97 7.10
CA LYS A 101 -28.02 13.47 7.42
C LYS A 101 -28.03 12.03 7.88
N THR A 102 -26.89 11.41 7.76
CA THR A 102 -26.57 10.09 8.32
C THR A 102 -25.25 10.20 9.07
N THR A 103 -24.83 9.16 9.75
CA THR A 103 -23.60 9.18 10.57
C THR A 103 -22.69 8.02 10.21
N VAL A 104 -21.44 8.30 9.94
CA VAL A 104 -20.39 7.32 9.77
C VAL A 104 -19.47 7.36 11.00
N SER A 105 -19.43 6.27 11.76
CA SER A 105 -18.52 6.10 12.91
C SER A 105 -17.47 5.07 12.55
N VAL A 106 -16.21 5.35 12.88
CA VAL A 106 -15.07 4.44 12.62
C VAL A 106 -14.29 4.24 13.91
N ALA A 107 -14.06 2.98 14.28
CA ALA A 107 -13.27 2.59 15.43
C ALA A 107 -12.02 1.79 14.98
N PHE A 108 -10.90 2.06 15.61
CA PHE A 108 -9.60 1.41 15.39
C PHE A 108 -9.19 0.70 16.68
N GLU A 109 -9.51 -0.58 16.76
CA GLU A 109 -9.27 -1.37 17.96
C GLU A 109 -7.97 -2.16 17.83
N PRO A 110 -6.99 -1.98 18.75
CA PRO A 110 -5.77 -2.76 18.71
C PRO A 110 -6.06 -4.24 18.89
N ARG A 111 -5.36 -5.07 18.15
CA ARG A 111 -5.32 -6.54 18.25
C ARG A 111 -3.86 -6.96 18.38
N ARG A 112 -3.63 -8.24 18.74
CA ARG A 112 -2.28 -8.78 18.96
C ARG A 112 -1.30 -8.43 17.83
N ASP A 113 -1.72 -8.59 16.59
CA ASP A 113 -0.85 -8.48 15.40
C ASP A 113 -1.28 -7.34 14.45
N GLY A 114 -2.08 -6.38 14.93
CA GLY A 114 -2.57 -5.29 14.10
C GLY A 114 -3.76 -4.54 14.69
N THR A 115 -4.63 -4.06 13.82
CA THR A 115 -5.80 -3.26 14.15
C THR A 115 -7.06 -3.81 13.48
N GLN A 116 -8.13 -3.97 14.25
CA GLN A 116 -9.47 -4.17 13.72
C GLN A 116 -10.08 -2.80 13.45
N VAL A 117 -10.30 -2.46 12.19
CA VAL A 117 -11.02 -1.25 11.79
C VAL A 117 -12.48 -1.62 11.56
N THR A 118 -13.38 -0.97 12.28
CA THR A 118 -14.83 -1.19 12.15
C THR A 118 -15.51 0.13 11.80
N LEU A 119 -16.25 0.14 10.69
CA LEU A 119 -17.05 1.26 10.24
C LEU A 119 -18.52 0.93 10.39
N VAL A 120 -19.29 1.87 10.95
CA VAL A 120 -20.76 1.81 11.05
C VAL A 120 -21.34 3.05 10.38
N HIS A 121 -22.22 2.86 9.41
CA HIS A 121 -22.98 3.94 8.77
C HIS A 121 -24.45 3.78 9.16
N ALA A 122 -24.96 4.69 9.96
CA ALA A 122 -26.28 4.65 10.59
C ALA A 122 -27.12 5.91 10.27
N GLY A 123 -28.42 5.88 10.61
CA GLY A 123 -29.34 6.99 10.42
C GLY A 123 -30.16 6.92 9.12
N TRP A 124 -30.05 5.82 8.39
CA TRP A 124 -30.79 5.61 7.14
C TRP A 124 -32.30 5.56 7.32
N GLY A 125 -32.76 5.18 8.51
CA GLY A 125 -34.17 5.11 8.86
C GLY A 125 -34.84 6.50 9.02
N ALA A 126 -34.05 7.56 9.23
CA ALA A 126 -34.58 8.93 9.30
C ALA A 126 -34.93 9.49 7.92
N LEU A 127 -34.38 8.94 6.83
CA LEU A 127 -34.68 9.36 5.47
C LEU A 127 -35.99 8.75 4.99
N PRO A 128 -36.83 9.51 4.27
CA PRO A 128 -38.11 9.01 3.72
C PRO A 128 -37.94 7.74 2.89
N PRO A 129 -38.91 6.80 2.87
CA PRO A 129 -38.81 5.56 2.07
C PRO A 129 -38.53 5.80 0.58
N GLY A 130 -39.08 6.88 0.01
CA GLY A 130 -38.90 7.28 -1.40
C GLY A 130 -37.69 8.17 -1.65
N HIS A 131 -36.78 8.34 -0.69
CA HIS A 131 -35.62 9.23 -0.83
C HIS A 131 -34.75 8.86 -2.05
N PRO A 132 -34.33 9.86 -2.87
CA PRO A 132 -33.58 9.62 -4.13
C PRO A 132 -32.30 8.79 -3.95
N VAL A 133 -31.64 8.85 -2.79
CA VAL A 133 -30.44 8.06 -2.49
C VAL A 133 -30.65 6.54 -2.66
N ARG A 134 -31.89 6.08 -2.54
CA ARG A 134 -32.23 4.66 -2.69
C ARG A 134 -32.44 4.22 -4.13
N HIS A 135 -32.45 5.15 -5.08
CA HIS A 135 -32.67 4.84 -6.50
C HIS A 135 -33.90 3.94 -6.76
N GLY A 136 -35.01 4.19 -6.03
CA GLY A 136 -36.21 3.39 -6.12
C GLY A 136 -36.15 1.99 -5.49
N GLN A 137 -35.07 1.64 -4.83
CA GLN A 137 -34.90 0.33 -4.21
C GLN A 137 -35.63 0.24 -2.84
N PRO A 138 -36.17 -0.93 -2.48
CA PRO A 138 -36.64 -1.19 -1.11
C PRO A 138 -35.49 -0.98 -0.10
N VAL A 139 -35.83 -0.47 1.10
CA VAL A 139 -34.87 -0.15 2.17
C VAL A 139 -33.89 -1.30 2.45
N ALA A 140 -34.38 -2.53 2.60
CA ALA A 140 -33.56 -3.70 2.89
C ALA A 140 -32.52 -3.97 1.79
N ARG A 141 -32.89 -3.82 0.51
CA ARG A 141 -31.98 -4.00 -0.63
C ARG A 141 -30.94 -2.89 -0.69
N PHE A 142 -31.36 -1.64 -0.45
CA PHE A 142 -30.45 -0.51 -0.38
C PHE A 142 -29.41 -0.69 0.74
N ILE A 143 -29.84 -1.07 1.96
CA ILE A 143 -28.96 -1.31 3.11
C ILE A 143 -27.96 -2.45 2.81
N ALA A 144 -28.41 -3.55 2.20
CA ALA A 144 -27.52 -4.63 1.77
C ALA A 144 -26.49 -4.15 0.73
N GLY A 145 -26.91 -3.34 -0.25
CA GLY A 145 -26.02 -2.71 -1.24
C GLY A 145 -24.98 -1.79 -0.61
N MET A 146 -25.36 -1.01 0.40
CA MET A 146 -24.45 -0.16 1.17
C MET A 146 -23.44 -0.99 1.97
N GLY A 147 -23.85 -2.15 2.48
CA GLY A 147 -22.92 -3.10 3.12
C GLY A 147 -21.82 -3.58 2.18
N LEU A 148 -22.19 -3.96 0.96
CA LEU A 148 -21.22 -4.35 -0.08
C LEU A 148 -20.33 -3.16 -0.49
N TRP A 149 -20.91 -1.97 -0.62
CA TRP A 149 -20.17 -0.75 -0.97
C TRP A 149 -19.09 -0.43 0.07
N TRP A 150 -19.42 -0.50 1.37
CA TRP A 150 -18.45 -0.30 2.44
C TRP A 150 -17.43 -1.44 2.53
N SER A 151 -17.81 -2.69 2.27
CA SER A 151 -16.87 -3.81 2.23
C SER A 151 -15.82 -3.65 1.13
N ASP A 152 -16.23 -3.14 -0.04
CA ASP A 152 -15.32 -2.76 -1.13
C ASP A 152 -14.31 -1.69 -0.65
N GLN A 153 -14.78 -0.66 0.06
CA GLN A 153 -13.95 0.42 0.61
C GLN A 153 -12.98 -0.09 1.69
N MET A 154 -13.46 -0.92 2.62
CA MET A 154 -12.60 -1.50 3.67
C MET A 154 -11.52 -2.42 3.10
N THR A 155 -11.81 -3.15 2.02
CA THR A 155 -10.81 -3.93 1.29
C THR A 155 -9.73 -3.02 0.69
N SER A 156 -10.13 -1.90 0.11
CA SER A 156 -9.20 -0.90 -0.45
C SER A 156 -8.33 -0.25 0.64
N LEU A 157 -8.91 0.05 1.81
CA LEU A 157 -8.17 0.54 2.98
C LEU A 157 -7.09 -0.46 3.42
N ARG A 158 -7.43 -1.75 3.54
CA ARG A 158 -6.44 -2.79 3.88
C ARG A 158 -5.28 -2.79 2.90
N MET A 159 -5.56 -2.78 1.60
CA MET A 159 -4.51 -2.75 0.58
C MET A 159 -3.61 -1.51 0.70
N ALA A 160 -4.17 -0.35 1.05
CA ALA A 160 -3.40 0.87 1.26
C ALA A 160 -2.52 0.80 2.50
N VAL A 161 -3.03 0.28 3.63
CA VAL A 161 -2.26 0.06 4.86
C VAL A 161 -1.14 -0.96 4.62
N ASP A 162 -1.44 -2.06 3.93
CA ASP A 162 -0.43 -3.07 3.59
C ASP A 162 0.67 -2.46 2.70
N ALA A 163 0.31 -1.55 1.78
CA ALA A 163 1.26 -0.84 0.93
C ALA A 163 2.13 0.18 1.70
N GLU A 164 1.63 0.77 2.81
CA GLU A 164 2.47 1.59 3.69
C GLU A 164 3.52 0.78 4.46
N ARG A 165 3.21 -0.48 4.76
CA ARG A 165 4.15 -1.40 5.40
C ARG A 165 5.20 -1.91 4.43
N GLU A 166 4.90 -1.90 3.14
CA GLU A 166 5.86 -2.34 2.13
C GLU A 166 7.00 -1.33 2.03
N ALA A 167 8.21 -1.81 2.21
CA ALA A 167 9.41 -1.01 2.06
C ALA A 167 9.40 -0.26 0.70
N PRO A 168 9.63 1.06 0.66
CA PRO A 168 9.52 1.85 -0.58
C PRO A 168 10.34 1.27 -1.75
N TRP A 169 11.51 0.74 -1.45
CA TRP A 169 12.38 0.11 -2.44
C TRP A 169 11.79 -1.20 -2.98
N LEU A 170 10.92 -1.91 -2.24
CA LEU A 170 10.31 -3.13 -2.73
C LEU A 170 9.30 -2.84 -3.85
N ARG A 171 8.59 -1.70 -3.78
CA ARG A 171 7.75 -1.23 -4.90
C ARG A 171 8.57 -0.96 -6.15
N VAL A 172 9.74 -0.34 -6.00
CA VAL A 172 10.68 -0.12 -7.12
C VAL A 172 11.14 -1.44 -7.69
N ALA A 173 11.55 -2.39 -6.83
CA ALA A 173 12.00 -3.71 -7.26
C ALA A 173 10.92 -4.49 -8.02
N ARG A 174 9.65 -4.42 -7.57
CA ARG A 174 8.51 -5.08 -8.24
C ARG A 174 8.23 -4.52 -9.63
N ALA A 175 8.43 -3.22 -9.83
CA ALA A 175 8.25 -2.59 -11.14
C ALA A 175 9.26 -3.07 -12.18
N GLU A 176 10.39 -3.65 -11.75
CA GLU A 176 11.43 -4.20 -12.62
C GLU A 176 11.24 -5.70 -12.95
N ILE A 177 10.24 -6.37 -12.38
CA ILE A 177 9.99 -7.79 -12.65
C ILE A 177 9.81 -8.01 -14.16
N GLY A 178 10.59 -8.99 -14.70
CA GLY A 178 10.61 -9.33 -16.13
C GLY A 178 11.79 -8.71 -16.90
N VAL A 179 12.52 -7.76 -16.32
CA VAL A 179 13.79 -7.31 -16.90
C VAL A 179 14.78 -8.49 -16.88
N HIS A 180 15.36 -8.83 -18.02
CA HIS A 180 16.25 -9.99 -18.18
C HIS A 180 17.45 -9.67 -19.05
N ALA A 181 18.53 -10.43 -18.87
CA ALA A 181 19.72 -10.33 -19.69
C ALA A 181 19.42 -10.76 -21.14
N PHE A 182 19.99 -10.07 -22.12
CA PHE A 182 19.79 -10.39 -23.51
C PHE A 182 20.63 -11.60 -23.94
N ALA A 183 20.32 -12.16 -25.10
CA ALA A 183 21.13 -13.20 -25.71
C ALA A 183 22.56 -12.72 -26.03
N ALA A 184 23.48 -13.64 -26.30
CA ALA A 184 24.86 -13.31 -26.64
C ALA A 184 24.96 -12.30 -27.81
N GLY A 185 25.89 -11.36 -27.72
CA GLY A 185 26.10 -10.32 -28.73
C GLY A 185 25.31 -9.00 -28.54
N SER A 186 24.41 -8.93 -27.55
CA SER A 186 23.74 -7.69 -27.16
C SER A 186 23.68 -7.58 -25.63
N SER A 187 23.47 -6.36 -25.11
CA SER A 187 23.38 -6.08 -23.69
C SER A 187 22.10 -5.31 -23.38
N ASN A 188 21.39 -5.70 -22.32
CA ASN A 188 20.21 -4.98 -21.88
C ASN A 188 20.62 -3.66 -21.21
N PRO A 189 20.28 -2.49 -21.78
CA PRO A 189 20.67 -1.19 -21.24
C PRO A 189 20.12 -0.94 -19.83
N ARG A 190 18.99 -1.59 -19.48
CA ARG A 190 18.42 -1.49 -18.13
C ARG A 190 19.32 -2.13 -17.09
N ILE A 191 19.88 -3.31 -17.38
CA ILE A 191 20.80 -4.02 -16.48
C ILE A 191 22.14 -3.26 -16.39
N THR A 192 22.63 -2.72 -17.51
CA THR A 192 23.79 -1.83 -17.51
C THR A 192 23.58 -0.62 -16.59
N ALA A 193 22.38 -0.05 -16.57
CA ALA A 193 22.03 1.04 -15.67
C ALA A 193 22.05 0.63 -14.18
N TYR A 194 21.76 -0.63 -13.83
CA TYR A 194 21.90 -1.09 -12.45
C TYR A 194 23.34 -1.05 -11.95
N HIS A 195 24.32 -1.23 -12.84
CA HIS A 195 25.74 -1.20 -12.47
C HIS A 195 26.27 0.21 -12.14
N ALA A 196 25.59 1.28 -12.58
CA ALA A 196 26.08 2.66 -12.47
C ALA A 196 26.48 3.08 -11.05
N GLY A 197 25.80 2.55 -10.02
CA GLY A 197 26.07 2.82 -8.60
C GLY A 197 27.07 1.86 -7.93
N THR A 198 27.81 1.04 -8.70
CA THR A 198 28.74 0.03 -8.17
C THR A 198 30.14 0.14 -8.78
N ASN A 199 31.08 -0.61 -8.24
CA ASN A 199 32.47 -0.69 -8.72
C ASN A 199 32.61 -1.35 -10.11
N ILE A 200 31.53 -1.81 -10.73
CA ILE A 200 31.49 -2.34 -12.11
C ILE A 200 30.63 -1.49 -13.03
N ALA A 201 30.57 -0.17 -12.77
CA ALA A 201 29.88 0.78 -13.66
C ALA A 201 30.42 0.64 -15.09
N GLY A 202 29.50 0.54 -16.07
CA GLY A 202 29.82 0.37 -17.48
C GLY A 202 30.01 -1.10 -17.95
N TYR A 203 29.92 -2.07 -17.05
CA TYR A 203 29.88 -3.47 -17.45
C TYR A 203 28.53 -3.81 -18.12
N ASP A 204 28.56 -4.89 -18.90
CA ASP A 204 27.37 -5.40 -19.60
C ASP A 204 26.47 -6.28 -18.69
N ASP A 205 25.39 -6.79 -19.25
CA ASP A 205 24.43 -7.65 -18.55
C ASP A 205 24.91 -9.09 -18.34
N LYS A 206 26.17 -9.42 -18.72
CA LYS A 206 26.80 -10.73 -18.46
C LYS A 206 27.56 -10.75 -17.14
N ALA A 207 27.92 -9.59 -16.58
CA ALA A 207 28.44 -9.50 -15.23
C ALA A 207 27.34 -9.91 -14.20
N ASN A 208 27.77 -10.41 -13.03
CA ASN A 208 26.81 -10.73 -11.97
C ASN A 208 26.18 -9.45 -11.41
N TRP A 209 24.87 -9.28 -11.55
CA TRP A 209 24.17 -8.02 -11.24
C TRP A 209 23.16 -8.08 -10.10
N CYS A 210 23.16 -9.13 -9.26
CA CYS A 210 22.25 -9.21 -8.11
C CYS A 210 22.47 -8.06 -7.11
N SER A 211 23.73 -7.76 -6.77
CA SER A 211 24.08 -6.64 -5.88
C SER A 211 23.83 -5.29 -6.55
N SER A 212 24.15 -5.15 -7.84
CA SER A 212 23.88 -3.94 -8.61
C SER A 212 22.39 -3.60 -8.66
N PHE A 213 21.53 -4.61 -8.80
CA PHE A 213 20.09 -4.44 -8.74
C PHE A 213 19.62 -3.92 -7.38
N VAL A 214 20.08 -4.51 -6.28
CA VAL A 214 19.75 -4.05 -4.93
C VAL A 214 20.25 -2.63 -4.69
N GLN A 215 21.49 -2.33 -5.07
CA GLN A 215 22.09 -1.00 -5.01
C GLN A 215 21.24 0.05 -5.77
N TRP A 216 20.91 -0.25 -7.02
CA TRP A 216 20.12 0.64 -7.86
C TRP A 216 18.73 0.86 -7.28
N THR A 217 18.06 -0.20 -6.81
CA THR A 217 16.72 -0.13 -6.22
C THR A 217 16.66 0.76 -4.99
N LEU A 218 17.63 0.65 -4.07
CA LEU A 218 17.74 1.50 -2.90
C LEU A 218 18.01 2.96 -3.27
N ALA A 219 18.85 3.19 -4.26
CA ALA A 219 19.16 4.55 -4.72
C ALA A 219 17.93 5.29 -5.27
N GLN A 220 16.95 4.58 -5.88
CA GLN A 220 15.70 5.20 -6.35
C GLN A 220 14.85 5.80 -5.23
N VAL A 221 15.08 5.38 -3.98
CA VAL A 221 14.38 5.90 -2.79
C VAL A 221 15.33 6.65 -1.84
N GLY A 222 16.49 7.10 -2.36
CA GLY A 222 17.44 7.93 -1.62
C GLY A 222 18.27 7.20 -0.56
N ILE A 223 18.31 5.86 -0.58
CA ILE A 223 19.08 5.05 0.38
C ILE A 223 20.42 4.67 -0.26
N ALA A 224 21.52 5.03 0.41
CA ALA A 224 22.84 4.63 -0.01
C ALA A 224 23.06 3.12 0.26
N GLY A 225 23.53 2.41 -0.75
CA GLY A 225 23.94 1.00 -0.60
C GLY A 225 25.44 0.85 -0.35
N THR A 226 26.01 -0.31 -0.75
CA THR A 226 27.43 -0.64 -0.50
C THR A 226 28.39 -0.10 -1.55
N GLY A 227 27.89 0.34 -2.70
CA GLY A 227 28.72 0.70 -3.87
C GLY A 227 29.46 -0.47 -4.52
N SER A 228 29.18 -1.70 -4.10
CA SER A 228 29.89 -2.91 -4.54
C SER A 228 28.96 -3.87 -5.30
N ALA A 229 29.48 -4.48 -6.36
CA ALA A 229 28.82 -5.57 -7.07
C ALA A 229 28.87 -6.91 -6.33
N LEU A 230 29.65 -7.03 -5.26
CA LEU A 230 29.75 -8.25 -4.47
C LEU A 230 28.52 -8.40 -3.54
N ALA A 231 27.79 -9.51 -3.67
CA ALA A 231 26.65 -9.80 -2.82
C ALA A 231 26.99 -9.81 -1.32
N ARG A 232 28.17 -10.26 -0.95
CA ARG A 232 28.61 -10.31 0.46
C ARG A 232 28.98 -8.95 1.06
N SER A 233 29.15 -7.91 0.25
CA SER A 233 29.32 -6.54 0.79
C SER A 233 28.14 -6.09 1.64
N TRP A 234 26.98 -6.70 1.46
CA TRP A 234 25.78 -6.39 2.23
C TRP A 234 25.78 -7.00 3.65
N LEU A 235 26.75 -7.87 3.99
CA LEU A 235 26.86 -8.44 5.34
C LEU A 235 27.12 -7.39 6.42
N ASP A 236 27.84 -6.31 6.07
CA ASP A 236 28.21 -5.24 7.00
C ASP A 236 27.40 -3.95 6.78
N TRP A 237 26.41 -3.98 5.87
CA TRP A 237 25.58 -2.83 5.53
C TRP A 237 24.35 -2.73 6.43
N GLY A 238 23.98 -1.50 6.79
CA GLY A 238 22.76 -1.20 7.57
C GLY A 238 22.79 -1.88 8.94
N ARG A 239 21.61 -2.10 9.53
CA ARG A 239 21.47 -2.79 10.82
C ARG A 239 21.09 -4.27 10.61
N PRO A 240 21.61 -5.19 11.44
CA PRO A 240 21.19 -6.58 11.40
C PRO A 240 19.77 -6.74 11.93
N LEU A 241 19.05 -7.73 11.39
CA LEU A 241 17.77 -8.18 11.93
C LEU A 241 17.92 -9.61 12.46
N ALA A 242 17.34 -9.88 13.64
CA ALA A 242 17.27 -11.23 14.20
C ALA A 242 16.27 -12.10 13.42
N GLU A 243 15.15 -11.51 13.02
CA GLU A 243 14.13 -12.15 12.18
C GLU A 243 13.87 -11.26 10.93
N PRO A 244 13.58 -11.88 9.78
CA PRO A 244 13.33 -11.11 8.58
C PRO A 244 11.97 -10.44 8.62
N ARG A 245 11.86 -9.28 7.96
CA ARG A 245 10.60 -8.65 7.60
C ARG A 245 10.57 -8.40 6.09
N VAL A 246 9.38 -8.32 5.52
CA VAL A 246 9.19 -8.12 4.08
C VAL A 246 9.98 -6.89 3.61
N GLY A 247 10.75 -7.06 2.53
CA GLY A 247 11.64 -6.04 1.99
C GLY A 247 13.02 -5.96 2.62
N CYS A 248 13.34 -6.71 3.70
CA CYS A 248 14.71 -6.76 4.18
C CYS A 248 15.64 -7.40 3.15
N ILE A 249 16.90 -6.99 3.18
CA ILE A 249 17.95 -7.56 2.33
C ILE A 249 18.37 -8.90 2.92
N ALA A 250 18.26 -9.96 2.12
CA ALA A 250 18.77 -11.29 2.41
C ALA A 250 20.09 -11.49 1.72
N VAL A 251 21.14 -11.84 2.46
CA VAL A 251 22.45 -12.21 1.93
C VAL A 251 22.60 -13.71 2.03
N LEU A 252 22.86 -14.37 0.91
CA LEU A 252 22.99 -15.81 0.81
C LEU A 252 24.40 -16.21 0.38
N TRP A 253 24.87 -17.37 0.87
CA TRP A 253 26.05 -18.00 0.31
C TRP A 253 25.70 -18.80 -0.96
N ARG A 254 26.70 -19.00 -1.82
CA ARG A 254 26.63 -19.88 -3.01
C ARG A 254 27.78 -20.86 -2.96
N GLU A 255 27.50 -22.11 -3.32
CA GLU A 255 28.43 -23.22 -3.38
C GLU A 255 28.94 -23.67 -1.99
N ASP A 256 29.53 -22.76 -1.22
CA ASP A 256 30.09 -23.03 0.10
C ASP A 256 29.88 -21.82 1.05
N PRO A 257 29.50 -22.03 2.33
CA PRO A 257 29.34 -20.95 3.30
C PRO A 257 30.58 -20.08 3.50
N GLN A 258 31.80 -20.61 3.28
CA GLN A 258 33.06 -19.89 3.40
C GLN A 258 33.51 -19.23 2.09
N SER A 259 32.88 -19.54 0.96
CA SER A 259 33.18 -18.93 -0.33
C SER A 259 32.89 -17.44 -0.32
N TRP A 260 33.66 -16.64 -1.07
CA TRP A 260 33.34 -15.23 -1.33
C TRP A 260 32.08 -15.05 -2.19
N ARG A 261 31.62 -16.08 -2.88
CA ARG A 261 30.46 -16.08 -3.73
C ARG A 261 29.19 -16.00 -2.88
N GLY A 262 28.21 -15.28 -3.39
CA GLY A 262 26.94 -15.10 -2.72
C GLY A 262 25.81 -14.66 -3.66
N HIS A 263 24.65 -14.50 -3.09
CA HIS A 263 23.51 -13.86 -3.73
C HIS A 263 22.87 -12.86 -2.76
N VAL A 264 22.18 -11.87 -3.29
CA VAL A 264 21.47 -10.88 -2.50
C VAL A 264 20.15 -10.51 -3.18
N GLY A 265 19.12 -10.35 -2.38
CA GLY A 265 17.79 -9.93 -2.83
C GLY A 265 16.91 -9.48 -1.66
N PHE A 266 15.71 -9.05 -1.95
CA PHE A 266 14.73 -8.60 -0.96
C PHE A 266 13.85 -9.76 -0.52
N PHE A 267 13.77 -10.00 0.78
CA PHE A 267 12.93 -11.03 1.36
C PHE A 267 11.45 -10.69 1.16
N LEU A 268 10.66 -11.66 0.70
CA LEU A 268 9.22 -11.53 0.55
C LEU A 268 8.45 -12.38 1.56
N ARG A 269 8.80 -13.67 1.67
CA ARG A 269 8.10 -14.64 2.52
C ARG A 269 8.92 -15.91 2.73
N PHE A 270 8.53 -16.66 3.75
CA PHE A 270 8.92 -18.07 3.85
C PHE A 270 8.03 -18.93 2.95
N ASP A 271 8.58 -20.05 2.48
CA ASP A 271 7.89 -21.06 1.69
C ASP A 271 8.42 -22.43 2.08
N GLY A 272 7.75 -23.07 3.02
CA GLY A 272 8.21 -24.29 3.68
C GLY A 272 9.58 -24.08 4.37
N ASP A 273 10.57 -24.87 3.97
CA ASP A 273 11.97 -24.77 4.41
C ASP A 273 12.79 -23.74 3.60
N GLY A 274 12.13 -22.99 2.72
CA GLY A 274 12.75 -21.99 1.84
C GLY A 274 12.40 -20.57 2.19
N VAL A 275 13.11 -19.66 1.50
CA VAL A 275 12.86 -18.23 1.47
C VAL A 275 12.61 -17.80 0.03
N VAL A 276 11.60 -16.98 -0.18
CA VAL A 276 11.33 -16.36 -1.49
C VAL A 276 11.89 -14.96 -1.49
N LEU A 277 12.78 -14.68 -2.44
CA LEU A 277 13.38 -13.37 -2.63
C LEU A 277 12.95 -12.77 -3.96
N LEU A 278 12.74 -11.46 -3.98
CA LEU A 278 12.72 -10.65 -5.18
C LEU A 278 14.13 -10.09 -5.42
N GLY A 279 14.75 -10.41 -6.53
CA GLY A 279 16.11 -9.98 -6.80
C GLY A 279 16.46 -9.97 -8.29
N GLY A 280 17.56 -9.32 -8.58
CA GLY A 280 18.19 -9.32 -9.89
C GLY A 280 19.08 -10.54 -10.11
N ASN A 281 19.34 -10.88 -11.36
CA ASN A 281 20.17 -12.01 -11.75
C ASN A 281 19.70 -13.37 -11.19
N GLN A 282 18.39 -13.50 -10.99
CA GLN A 282 17.74 -14.76 -10.62
C GLN A 282 17.28 -15.47 -11.89
N LEU A 283 18.08 -16.48 -12.35
CA LEU A 283 17.94 -17.07 -13.67
C LEU A 283 17.97 -15.98 -14.78
N GLU A 284 18.99 -15.12 -14.69
CA GLU A 284 19.25 -14.01 -15.62
C GLU A 284 18.12 -12.97 -15.73
N ALA A 285 17.23 -12.89 -14.73
CA ALA A 285 16.11 -11.95 -14.71
C ALA A 285 15.88 -11.31 -13.34
N VAL A 286 15.11 -10.21 -13.32
CA VAL A 286 14.44 -9.71 -12.11
C VAL A 286 13.17 -10.52 -11.92
N ARG A 287 13.11 -11.27 -10.84
CA ARG A 287 11.98 -12.15 -10.53
C ARG A 287 11.93 -12.56 -9.08
N GLU A 288 10.84 -13.15 -8.64
CA GLU A 288 10.79 -13.94 -7.42
C GLU A 288 11.46 -15.29 -7.64
N HIS A 289 12.26 -15.71 -6.66
CA HIS A 289 12.90 -17.02 -6.69
C HIS A 289 13.04 -17.58 -5.27
N ARG A 290 12.87 -18.91 -5.14
CA ARG A 290 12.97 -19.63 -3.88
C ARG A 290 14.37 -20.17 -3.66
N TYR A 291 14.91 -19.96 -2.47
CA TYR A 291 16.20 -20.47 -2.02
C TYR A 291 16.04 -21.29 -0.73
N PRO A 292 16.87 -22.29 -0.46
CA PRO A 292 16.92 -22.96 0.85
C PRO A 292 17.20 -21.96 1.98
N ARG A 293 16.44 -22.01 3.07
CA ARG A 293 16.63 -21.10 4.23
C ARG A 293 18.04 -21.21 4.82
N GLY A 294 18.65 -22.42 4.80
CA GLY A 294 20.01 -22.64 5.28
C GLY A 294 21.09 -21.92 4.51
N GLN A 295 20.79 -21.35 3.34
CA GLN A 295 21.74 -20.52 2.60
C GLN A 295 21.82 -19.09 3.10
N VAL A 296 20.90 -18.63 3.96
CA VAL A 296 20.87 -17.25 4.44
C VAL A 296 21.97 -17.03 5.48
N LEU A 297 22.84 -16.07 5.21
CA LEU A 297 23.90 -15.62 6.11
C LEU A 297 23.47 -14.49 7.01
N ALA A 298 22.67 -13.55 6.49
CA ALA A 298 22.23 -12.39 7.24
C ALA A 298 20.95 -11.78 6.65
N TRP A 299 20.22 -11.12 7.54
CA TRP A 299 19.11 -10.22 7.23
C TRP A 299 19.55 -8.80 7.55
N ARG A 300 19.36 -7.86 6.63
CA ARG A 300 19.80 -6.47 6.78
C ARG A 300 18.67 -5.48 6.49
N TRP A 301 18.69 -4.38 7.18
CA TRP A 301 17.73 -3.30 7.00
C TRP A 301 18.46 -1.96 6.96
N PRO A 302 17.98 -0.95 6.19
CA PRO A 302 18.54 0.40 6.27
C PRO A 302 18.63 0.91 7.71
N GLY A 303 19.72 1.60 8.03
CA GLY A 303 19.98 2.17 9.35
C GLY A 303 19.20 3.45 9.57
#